data_515df6625e70369dfba7e54dd80b7003
#
_entry.id   515df6625e70369dfba7e54dd80b7003
#
_cell.length_a   1.000
_cell.length_b   1.000
_cell.length_c   1.000
_cell.angle_alpha   90.00
_cell.angle_beta   90.00
_cell.angle_gamma   90.00
#
_symmetry.space_group_name_H-M   'P 1'
#
loop_
_entity.id
_entity.type
_entity.pdbx_description
1 polymer ?
#
loop_
_entity_poly.entity_id
_entity_poly.type
_entity_poly.pdbx_seq_one_letter_code
_entity_poly.pdbx_strand_id
1 'polypeptide(L)'
;PRKDLVTEMAKILDVNPLALHEPTTMDASELIEILFWIDEFNPAAINLFQLETYPGEKCNSSEDTAVRYHDSDNWPAHPPVGMWFNYGVLNDFMKEWVLRKEELKSGKITRDEYFEWKINWPQTCDGCGKYEPKRQWRSANAELSET
;
A
#
# COMPACT_ATOMS: atom_id res chain seq x y z
N PRO A 1 9.14 -20.15 12.71
CA PRO A 1 8.14 -21.25 12.68
C PRO A 1 8.35 -22.12 11.44
N ARG A 2 8.04 -23.41 11.53
CA ARG A 2 8.06 -24.29 10.35
C ARG A 2 6.97 -23.81 9.38
N LYS A 3 7.27 -23.78 8.08
CA LYS A 3 6.31 -23.33 7.04
C LYS A 3 4.97 -24.07 7.13
N ASP A 4 5.01 -25.37 7.45
CA ASP A 4 3.81 -26.20 7.63
C ASP A 4 2.92 -25.71 8.77
N LEU A 5 3.51 -25.34 9.91
CA LEU A 5 2.77 -24.83 11.05
C LEU A 5 2.10 -23.48 10.75
N VAL A 6 2.79 -22.58 10.06
CA VAL A 6 2.23 -21.28 9.62
C VAL A 6 1.03 -21.52 8.71
N THR A 7 1.13 -22.47 7.77
CA THR A 7 0.02 -22.79 6.87
C THR A 7 -1.19 -23.36 7.61
N GLU A 8 -0.98 -24.24 8.57
CA GLU A 8 -2.07 -24.79 9.37
C GLU A 8 -2.72 -23.74 10.28
N MET A 9 -1.92 -22.88 10.90
CA MET A 9 -2.43 -21.77 11.70
C MET A 9 -3.25 -20.80 10.84
N ALA A 10 -2.77 -20.48 9.65
CA ALA A 10 -3.48 -19.60 8.71
C ALA A 10 -4.84 -20.16 8.31
N LYS A 11 -4.94 -21.48 8.10
CA LYS A 11 -6.23 -22.14 7.83
C LYS A 11 -7.19 -22.07 9.00
N ILE A 12 -6.69 -22.28 10.22
CA ILE A 12 -7.53 -22.23 11.44
C ILE A 12 -8.04 -20.80 11.69
N LEU A 13 -7.18 -19.81 11.45
CA LEU A 13 -7.50 -18.38 11.64
C LEU A 13 -8.24 -17.76 10.45
N ASP A 14 -8.37 -18.50 9.34
CA ASP A 14 -8.95 -18.04 8.09
C ASP A 14 -8.32 -16.74 7.56
N VAL A 15 -6.97 -16.70 7.55
CA VAL A 15 -6.16 -15.58 7.07
C VAL A 15 -5.15 -16.03 6.01
N ASN A 16 -4.58 -15.07 5.28
CA ASN A 16 -3.48 -15.36 4.37
C ASN A 16 -2.23 -15.80 5.18
N PRO A 17 -1.57 -16.92 4.82
CA PRO A 17 -0.34 -17.34 5.50
C PRO A 17 0.75 -16.28 5.56
N LEU A 18 0.82 -15.38 4.57
CA LEU A 18 1.76 -14.27 4.55
C LEU A 18 1.49 -13.24 5.66
N ALA A 19 0.24 -13.10 6.11
CA ALA A 19 -0.11 -12.23 7.21
C ALA A 19 0.41 -12.70 8.59
N LEU A 20 0.83 -13.97 8.68
CA LEU A 20 1.45 -14.54 9.90
C LEU A 20 2.99 -14.41 9.89
N HIS A 21 3.56 -13.85 8.84
CA HIS A 21 4.97 -13.48 8.81
C HIS A 21 5.15 -12.13 9.50
N GLU A 22 5.54 -12.19 10.74
CA GLU A 22 5.87 -10.99 11.50
C GLU A 22 7.28 -10.52 11.10
N PRO A 23 7.46 -9.26 10.67
CA PRO A 23 8.79 -8.69 10.51
C PRO A 23 9.49 -8.69 11.87
N THR A 24 10.76 -9.07 11.93
CA THR A 24 11.44 -9.37 13.19
C THR A 24 11.60 -8.15 14.08
N THR A 25 11.79 -6.98 13.52
CA THR A 25 11.99 -5.74 14.28
C THR A 25 11.07 -4.61 13.86
N MET A 26 10.52 -4.66 12.64
CA MET A 26 9.74 -3.56 12.02
C MET A 26 10.50 -2.22 12.01
N ASP A 27 11.83 -2.26 12.01
CA ASP A 27 12.64 -1.04 11.94
C ASP A 27 12.95 -0.63 10.49
N ALA A 28 13.43 0.59 10.35
CA ALA A 28 13.76 1.14 9.05
C ALA A 28 14.87 0.36 8.34
N SER A 29 15.76 -0.30 9.08
CA SER A 29 16.88 -1.07 8.53
C SER A 29 16.39 -2.31 7.80
N GLU A 30 15.47 -3.05 8.38
CA GLU A 30 14.86 -4.22 7.70
C GLU A 30 14.14 -3.81 6.41
N LEU A 31 13.38 -2.73 6.46
CA LEU A 31 12.66 -2.26 5.28
C LEU A 31 13.63 -1.85 4.16
N ILE A 32 14.67 -1.09 4.48
CA ILE A 32 15.63 -0.62 3.47
C ILE A 32 16.44 -1.78 2.89
N GLU A 33 16.81 -2.79 3.69
CA GLU A 33 17.48 -3.98 3.20
C GLU A 33 16.62 -4.76 2.19
N ILE A 34 15.33 -4.90 2.45
CA ILE A 34 14.40 -5.53 1.49
C ILE A 34 14.41 -4.76 0.17
N LEU A 35 14.35 -3.43 0.21
CA LEU A 35 14.38 -2.59 -0.98
C LEU A 35 15.72 -2.70 -1.71
N PHE A 36 16.85 -2.74 -1.00
CA PHE A 36 18.17 -2.93 -1.60
C PHE A 36 18.30 -4.28 -2.33
N TRP A 37 17.76 -5.34 -1.75
CA TRP A 37 17.77 -6.65 -2.42
C TRP A 37 16.88 -6.68 -3.65
N ILE A 38 15.73 -5.98 -3.63
CA ILE A 38 14.88 -5.85 -4.82
C ILE A 38 15.63 -5.11 -5.93
N ASP A 39 16.33 -4.03 -5.59
CA ASP A 39 17.12 -3.24 -6.54
C ASP A 39 18.32 -4.03 -7.08
N GLU A 40 19.01 -4.78 -6.23
CA GLU A 40 20.17 -5.62 -6.64
C GLU A 40 19.76 -6.74 -7.60
N PHE A 41 18.64 -7.41 -7.34
CA PHE A 41 18.17 -8.48 -8.24
C PHE A 41 17.53 -7.96 -9.52
N ASN A 42 16.99 -6.77 -9.51
CA ASN A 42 16.40 -6.13 -10.67
C ASN A 42 16.55 -4.59 -10.59
N PRO A 43 17.67 -4.04 -11.07
CA PRO A 43 17.95 -2.59 -10.98
C PRO A 43 16.90 -1.67 -11.61
N ALA A 44 16.05 -2.20 -12.47
CA ALA A 44 14.94 -1.45 -13.05
C ALA A 44 13.62 -1.57 -12.27
N ALA A 45 13.60 -2.33 -11.17
CA ALA A 45 12.37 -2.60 -10.43
C ALA A 45 11.84 -1.39 -9.65
N ILE A 46 12.76 -0.58 -9.09
CA ILE A 46 12.43 0.53 -8.22
C ILE A 46 12.91 1.84 -8.85
N ASN A 47 12.03 2.82 -8.86
CA ASN A 47 12.34 4.18 -9.28
C ASN A 47 12.10 5.12 -8.12
N LEU A 48 13.11 5.92 -7.79
CA LEU A 48 13.07 6.89 -6.71
C LEU A 48 13.05 8.31 -7.27
N PHE A 49 12.30 9.20 -6.63
CA PHE A 49 12.26 10.62 -6.97
C PHE A 49 12.05 11.47 -5.72
N GLN A 50 12.66 12.64 -5.71
CA GLN A 50 12.43 13.62 -4.65
C GLN A 50 11.11 14.36 -4.89
N LEU A 51 10.34 14.57 -3.83
CA LEU A 51 9.21 15.48 -3.87
C LEU A 51 9.72 16.90 -3.62
N GLU A 52 9.17 17.85 -4.37
CA GLU A 52 9.48 19.26 -4.20
C GLU A 52 8.31 19.99 -3.54
N THR A 53 8.61 20.94 -2.64
CA THR A 53 7.60 21.83 -2.11
C THR A 53 7.07 22.72 -3.24
N TYR A 54 5.77 22.97 -3.21
CA TYR A 54 5.14 23.88 -4.16
C TYR A 54 5.69 25.30 -3.93
N PRO A 55 6.44 25.89 -4.87
CA PRO A 55 6.79 27.31 -4.75
C PRO A 55 5.51 28.11 -5.01
N GLY A 56 5.07 28.89 -4.01
CA GLY A 56 3.85 29.67 -4.12
C GLY A 56 3.75 30.43 -5.45
N GLU A 57 2.60 30.35 -6.08
CA GLU A 57 2.07 31.15 -7.20
C GLU A 57 2.81 31.22 -8.54
N LYS A 58 3.96 30.63 -8.79
CA LYS A 58 4.63 30.70 -10.08
C LYS A 58 4.97 29.34 -10.67
N CYS A 59 3.96 28.58 -11.04
CA CYS A 59 4.15 27.44 -11.91
C CYS A 59 3.55 27.75 -13.29
N ASN A 60 4.35 28.34 -14.16
CA ASN A 60 4.02 28.59 -15.57
C ASN A 60 4.75 27.62 -16.53
N SER A 61 5.26 26.51 -16.07
CA SER A 61 5.86 25.52 -16.97
C SER A 61 5.00 24.27 -17.04
N SER A 62 4.37 24.10 -18.19
CA SER A 62 3.62 22.91 -18.57
C SER A 62 4.52 21.69 -18.86
N GLU A 63 5.81 21.75 -18.61
CA GLU A 63 6.79 20.73 -18.95
C GLU A 63 7.42 20.00 -17.75
N ASP A 64 7.25 20.52 -16.53
CA ASP A 64 7.79 19.88 -15.32
C ASP A 64 6.73 19.01 -14.66
N THR A 65 6.83 17.72 -14.87
CA THR A 65 6.07 16.69 -14.15
C THR A 65 6.62 16.41 -12.75
N ALA A 66 7.15 17.42 -12.06
CA ALA A 66 7.57 17.27 -10.68
C ALA A 66 6.36 16.96 -9.80
N VAL A 67 6.41 15.84 -9.07
CA VAL A 67 5.40 15.54 -8.07
C VAL A 67 5.58 16.50 -6.90
N ARG A 68 4.57 17.32 -6.65
CA ARG A 68 4.59 18.34 -5.61
C ARG A 68 3.70 17.91 -4.45
N TYR A 69 4.06 18.31 -3.27
CA TYR A 69 3.24 18.14 -2.08
C TYR A 69 2.99 19.48 -1.40
N HIS A 70 1.86 19.57 -0.73
CA HIS A 70 1.58 20.72 0.14
C HIS A 70 2.22 20.46 1.50
N ASP A 71 2.97 21.44 1.98
CA ASP A 71 3.47 21.41 3.34
C ASP A 71 2.27 21.43 4.31
N SER A 72 2.22 20.42 5.16
CA SER A 72 1.20 20.28 6.19
C SER A 72 1.84 19.64 7.42
N ASP A 73 1.19 19.77 8.55
CA ASP A 73 1.66 19.23 9.85
C ASP A 73 1.93 17.71 9.85
N ASN A 74 1.49 17.01 8.81
CA ASN A 74 1.68 15.58 8.64
C ASN A 74 2.89 15.21 7.77
N TRP A 75 3.58 16.18 7.19
CA TRP A 75 4.72 15.93 6.34
C TRP A 75 6.04 16.04 7.13
N PRO A 76 7.08 15.27 6.74
CA PRO A 76 8.39 15.40 7.37
C PRO A 76 9.00 16.78 7.13
N ALA A 77 9.90 17.20 8.02
CA ALA A 77 10.60 18.49 7.95
C ALA A 77 11.46 18.67 6.67
N HIS A 78 11.78 17.58 6.00
CA HIS A 78 12.50 17.58 4.72
C HIS A 78 11.61 17.00 3.62
N PRO A 79 11.80 17.42 2.34
CA PRO A 79 11.05 16.85 1.23
C PRO A 79 11.09 15.32 1.25
N PRO A 80 9.94 14.65 1.26
CA PRO A 80 9.90 13.20 1.24
C PRO A 80 10.35 12.66 -0.12
N VAL A 81 10.79 11.41 -0.14
CA VAL A 81 11.08 10.68 -1.37
C VAL A 81 9.88 9.87 -1.77
N GLY A 82 9.49 9.98 -3.03
CA GLY A 82 8.50 9.10 -3.64
C GLY A 82 9.16 7.91 -4.31
N MET A 83 8.40 6.85 -4.50
CA MET A 83 8.86 5.61 -5.11
C MET A 83 7.76 5.02 -5.96
N TRP A 84 8.12 4.48 -7.14
CA TRP A 84 7.24 3.59 -7.90
C TRP A 84 7.99 2.35 -8.37
N PHE A 85 7.23 1.32 -8.71
CA PHE A 85 7.76 0.05 -9.17
C PHE A 85 7.46 -0.14 -10.67
N ASN A 86 8.41 -0.71 -11.43
CA ASN A 86 8.19 -1.09 -12.83
C ASN A 86 7.37 -2.39 -12.99
N TYR A 87 6.68 -2.79 -11.94
CA TYR A 87 5.71 -3.87 -11.96
C TYR A 87 4.29 -3.28 -11.97
N GLY A 88 3.62 -3.34 -13.13
CA GLY A 88 2.27 -2.78 -13.28
C GLY A 88 1.29 -3.28 -12.22
N VAL A 89 1.30 -4.59 -11.95
CA VAL A 89 0.44 -5.21 -10.93
C VAL A 89 0.72 -4.66 -9.53
N LEU A 90 2.00 -4.43 -9.19
CA LEU A 90 2.34 -3.87 -7.87
C LEU A 90 1.86 -2.42 -7.73
N ASN A 91 1.98 -1.62 -8.80
CA ASN A 91 1.45 -0.25 -8.81
C ASN A 91 -0.08 -0.24 -8.65
N ASP A 92 -0.78 -1.19 -9.25
CA ASP A 92 -2.23 -1.31 -9.10
C ASP A 92 -2.61 -1.66 -7.64
N PHE A 93 -1.85 -2.54 -7.00
CA PHE A 93 -2.03 -2.80 -5.56
C PHE A 93 -1.77 -1.58 -4.69
N MET A 94 -0.74 -0.81 -5.02
CA MET A 94 -0.43 0.44 -4.30
C MET A 94 -1.54 1.49 -4.48
N LYS A 95 -2.11 1.61 -5.67
CA LYS A 95 -3.27 2.48 -5.92
C LYS A 95 -4.48 2.07 -5.09
N GLU A 96 -4.79 0.77 -5.07
CA GLU A 96 -5.87 0.25 -4.23
C GLU A 96 -5.60 0.55 -2.75
N TRP A 97 -4.37 0.36 -2.29
CA TRP A 97 -4.03 0.66 -0.91
C TRP A 97 -4.22 2.14 -0.56
N VAL A 98 -3.86 3.06 -1.45
CA VAL A 98 -4.16 4.49 -1.29
C VAL A 98 -5.65 4.71 -1.13
N LEU A 99 -6.47 4.11 -2.02
CA LEU A 99 -7.92 4.20 -1.95
C LEU A 99 -8.47 3.67 -0.60
N ARG A 100 -8.00 2.51 -0.14
CA ARG A 100 -8.41 1.97 1.19
C ARG A 100 -8.06 2.91 2.34
N LYS A 101 -6.90 3.58 2.28
CA LYS A 101 -6.52 4.58 3.29
C LYS A 101 -7.43 5.81 3.27
N GLU A 102 -7.83 6.26 2.10
CA GLU A 102 -8.78 7.37 1.95
C GLU A 102 -10.18 7.00 2.45
N GLU A 103 -10.66 5.79 2.14
CA GLU A 103 -11.93 5.28 2.64
C GLU A 103 -11.93 5.15 4.17
N LEU A 104 -10.84 4.68 4.76
CA LEU A 104 -10.69 4.65 6.21
C LEU A 104 -10.70 6.06 6.80
N LYS A 105 -9.99 7.00 6.19
CA LYS A 105 -9.94 8.40 6.64
C LYS A 105 -11.29 9.09 6.54
N SER A 106 -12.05 8.80 5.50
CA SER A 106 -13.40 9.37 5.29
C SER A 106 -14.51 8.65 6.07
N GLY A 107 -14.19 7.54 6.73
CA GLY A 107 -15.17 6.73 7.47
C GLY A 107 -16.06 5.84 6.58
N LYS A 108 -15.74 5.70 5.31
CA LYS A 108 -16.44 4.77 4.41
C LYS A 108 -16.24 3.30 4.79
N ILE A 109 -15.09 2.99 5.35
CA ILE A 109 -14.77 1.69 5.91
C ILE A 109 -14.31 1.83 7.35
N THR A 110 -14.55 0.81 8.14
CA THR A 110 -14.11 0.74 9.53
C THR A 110 -12.65 0.28 9.63
N ARG A 111 -12.07 0.43 10.82
CA ARG A 111 -10.73 -0.08 11.12
C ARG A 111 -10.66 -1.60 10.97
N ASP A 112 -11.70 -2.31 11.38
CA ASP A 112 -11.77 -3.77 11.32
C ASP A 112 -11.87 -4.25 9.87
N GLU A 113 -12.69 -3.61 9.04
CA GLU A 113 -12.77 -3.88 7.60
C GLU A 113 -11.44 -3.63 6.90
N TYR A 114 -10.76 -2.53 7.20
CA TYR A 114 -9.43 -2.25 6.66
C TYR A 114 -8.39 -3.29 7.09
N PHE A 115 -8.48 -3.77 8.33
CA PHE A 115 -7.63 -4.84 8.82
C PHE A 115 -7.93 -6.16 8.11
N GLU A 116 -9.20 -6.53 7.98
CA GLU A 116 -9.66 -7.72 7.25
C GLU A 116 -9.17 -7.72 5.78
N TRP A 117 -9.27 -6.57 5.10
CA TRP A 117 -8.74 -6.40 3.76
C TRP A 117 -7.24 -6.73 3.69
N LYS A 118 -6.44 -6.26 4.63
CA LYS A 118 -5.00 -6.49 4.64
C LYS A 118 -4.60 -7.95 4.92
N ILE A 119 -5.19 -8.57 5.94
CA ILE A 119 -4.79 -9.92 6.36
C ILE A 119 -5.23 -11.01 5.39
N ASN A 120 -6.20 -10.73 4.54
CA ASN A 120 -6.70 -11.67 3.53
C ASN A 120 -6.30 -11.28 2.11
N TRP A 121 -5.52 -10.21 1.93
CA TRP A 121 -5.00 -9.87 0.62
C TRP A 121 -4.15 -11.05 0.06
N PRO A 122 -4.22 -11.39 -1.24
CA PRO A 122 -4.85 -10.69 -2.35
C PRO A 122 -6.32 -11.08 -2.64
N GLN A 123 -6.94 -11.94 -1.85
CA GLN A 123 -8.31 -12.38 -2.10
C GLN A 123 -9.35 -11.27 -1.92
N THR A 124 -9.00 -10.22 -1.21
CA THR A 124 -9.81 -9.04 -0.90
C THR A 124 -9.59 -7.88 -1.87
N CYS A 125 -8.71 -8.01 -2.86
CA CYS A 125 -8.45 -6.91 -3.78
C CYS A 125 -9.64 -6.65 -4.73
N ASP A 126 -9.95 -5.39 -4.99
CA ASP A 126 -11.09 -4.94 -5.78
C ASP A 126 -10.72 -4.64 -7.24
N GLY A 127 -10.15 -5.61 -7.93
CA GLY A 127 -9.87 -5.44 -9.35
C GLY A 127 -8.49 -4.90 -9.67
N CYS A 128 -7.50 -5.21 -8.88
CA CYS A 128 -6.11 -4.89 -9.16
C CYS A 128 -5.52 -5.86 -10.19
N GLY A 129 -5.32 -5.39 -11.40
CA GLY A 129 -4.67 -6.16 -12.44
C GLY A 129 -5.42 -7.44 -12.78
N LYS A 130 -4.82 -8.61 -12.51
CA LYS A 130 -5.38 -9.93 -12.82
C LYS A 130 -6.18 -10.55 -11.66
N TYR A 131 -6.24 -9.88 -10.53
CA TYR A 131 -6.92 -10.39 -9.35
C TYR A 131 -8.37 -9.89 -9.34
N GLU A 132 -9.27 -10.80 -9.04
CA GLU A 132 -10.68 -10.49 -8.79
C GLU A 132 -10.97 -10.70 -7.31
N PRO A 133 -11.84 -9.88 -6.70
CA PRO A 133 -12.21 -10.07 -5.31
C PRO A 133 -12.88 -11.44 -5.14
N LYS A 134 -12.26 -12.30 -4.36
CA LYS A 134 -12.76 -13.64 -4.05
C LYS A 134 -13.36 -13.73 -2.66
N ARG A 135 -13.16 -12.72 -1.85
CA ARG A 135 -13.61 -12.65 -0.47
C ARG A 135 -14.20 -11.29 -0.18
N GLN A 136 -15.43 -11.25 0.27
CA GLN A 136 -16.05 -10.03 0.79
C GLN A 136 -15.44 -9.69 2.16
N TRP A 137 -14.94 -8.48 2.26
CA TRP A 137 -14.30 -7.94 3.46
C TRP A 137 -15.05 -6.74 4.04
N ARG A 138 -15.97 -6.17 3.27
CA ARG A 138 -16.85 -5.10 3.75
C ARG A 138 -18.03 -5.69 4.49
N SER A 139 -18.48 -5.00 5.52
CA SER A 139 -19.71 -5.36 6.23
C SER A 139 -20.93 -5.20 5.31
N ALA A 140 -21.93 -6.04 5.47
CA ALA A 140 -23.15 -6.00 4.66
C ALA A 140 -23.88 -4.63 4.70
N ASN A 141 -23.61 -3.79 5.70
CA ASN A 141 -24.21 -2.46 5.84
C ASN A 141 -23.50 -1.37 5.01
N ALA A 142 -22.35 -1.64 4.42
CA ALA A 142 -21.62 -0.67 3.61
C ALA A 142 -22.26 -0.48 2.21
N GLU A 143 -23.02 -1.45 1.74
CA GLU A 143 -23.69 -1.41 0.43
C GLU A 143 -24.94 -0.50 0.40
N LEU A 144 -25.45 -0.07 1.56
CA LEU A 144 -26.65 0.76 1.65
C LEU A 144 -26.41 2.28 1.61
N SER A 145 -25.13 2.71 1.53
CA SER A 145 -24.79 4.13 1.53
C SER A 145 -24.51 4.74 0.14
N GLU A 146 -24.68 3.98 -0.93
CA GLU A 146 -24.47 4.42 -2.33
C GLU A 146 -25.78 4.63 -3.12
N THR A 147 -26.91 4.81 -2.45
CA THR A 147 -28.18 5.17 -3.10
C THR A 147 -28.60 6.60 -2.80
#